data_f3f71e8714f5de03763d53dbfb1b0270
#
_entry.id   f3f71e8714f5de03763d53dbfb1b0270
#
_cell.length_a   1.000
_cell.length_b   1.000
_cell.length_c   1.000
_cell.angle_alpha   90.00
_cell.angle_beta   90.00
_cell.angle_gamma   90.00
#
_symmetry.space_group_name_H-M   'P 1'
#
loop_
_entity.id
_entity.type
_entity.pdbx_description
1 polymer ?
#
loop_
_entity_poly.entity_id
_entity_poly.type
_entity_poly.pdbx_seq_one_letter_code
_entity_poly.pdbx_strand_id
1 'polypeptide(L)'
;MDHRTVREVSQSTPRADLSLTPEDQGARKNWTPVLFVLSRLFLGAIFVYASYDKILHPVAFAGIVHNYQILPGLLVNLAALFLPWIELLLGLSLIAGVWLPGALLISNLLLLVFFSTLVFNAARGLDIDCGCFSTSIDPSSRGQMFWYLFRDGLLLFVGVFLLFSFLFLKPPKGSRFDGRWQIPLGQTLALPLLAALLGLLVNQAHFDSIPLLGDWSPEARITLKFGKNILIPLEEARSKFLAGAAVFVDARPPDHYHEGHIQGALNLPLADFDQLADKVVMDFPEDTLIVTYCDGEDCALSAELALKLKEIGFVNVRVLHDGWNVWRRHQLPTQTGEPRG
;
A
#
# COMPACT_ATOMS: atom_id res chain seq x y z
N MET A 1 -44.28 -87.23 -40.88
CA MET A 1 -42.95 -86.93 -40.39
C MET A 1 -43.00 -85.45 -40.00
N ASP A 2 -43.03 -85.21 -38.73
CA ASP A 2 -43.45 -84.01 -38.07
C ASP A 2 -42.21 -83.21 -37.68
N HIS A 3 -42.04 -81.99 -38.19
CA HIS A 3 -41.02 -81.06 -37.77
C HIS A 3 -41.63 -79.98 -36.89
N ARG A 4 -41.50 -80.15 -35.57
CA ARG A 4 -41.83 -79.14 -34.58
C ARG A 4 -40.79 -78.03 -34.55
N THR A 5 -41.19 -76.85 -34.94
CA THR A 5 -40.42 -75.61 -34.74
C THR A 5 -40.50 -75.17 -33.31
N VAL A 6 -39.37 -75.12 -32.63
CA VAL A 6 -39.19 -74.53 -31.31
C VAL A 6 -39.11 -72.99 -31.44
N ARG A 7 -40.08 -72.27 -30.86
CA ARG A 7 -40.03 -70.78 -30.71
C ARG A 7 -39.19 -70.44 -29.50
N GLU A 8 -38.05 -69.84 -29.76
CA GLU A 8 -37.32 -69.13 -28.72
C GLU A 8 -38.08 -67.86 -28.32
N VAL A 9 -38.49 -67.81 -27.07
CA VAL A 9 -39.06 -66.59 -26.44
C VAL A 9 -37.86 -65.73 -25.94
N SER A 10 -37.50 -64.72 -26.74
CA SER A 10 -36.56 -63.68 -26.31
C SER A 10 -37.26 -62.82 -25.24
N GLN A 11 -36.87 -62.98 -23.99
CA GLN A 11 -37.23 -62.05 -22.93
C GLN A 11 -36.40 -60.77 -23.04
N SER A 12 -36.98 -59.74 -23.65
CA SER A 12 -36.47 -58.37 -23.59
C SER A 12 -36.77 -57.76 -22.25
N THR A 13 -35.80 -57.71 -21.36
CA THR A 13 -35.82 -56.85 -20.16
C THR A 13 -36.02 -55.39 -20.58
N PRO A 14 -36.99 -54.68 -20.03
CA PRO A 14 -37.11 -53.23 -20.28
C PRO A 14 -35.90 -52.52 -19.66
N ARG A 15 -35.04 -51.93 -20.45
CA ARG A 15 -34.10 -50.92 -20.00
C ARG A 15 -34.97 -49.78 -19.47
N ALA A 16 -34.90 -49.55 -18.17
CA ALA A 16 -35.44 -48.37 -17.55
C ALA A 16 -34.71 -47.15 -18.15
N ASP A 17 -35.41 -46.51 -19.07
CA ASP A 17 -34.96 -45.25 -19.67
C ASP A 17 -35.06 -44.20 -18.56
N LEU A 18 -33.93 -43.90 -17.93
CA LEU A 18 -33.80 -42.84 -16.91
C LEU A 18 -33.78 -41.48 -17.64
N SER A 19 -34.78 -41.25 -18.50
CA SER A 19 -35.05 -39.91 -19.01
C SER A 19 -35.63 -39.10 -17.87
N LEU A 20 -34.81 -38.24 -17.31
CA LEU A 20 -35.22 -37.21 -16.34
C LEU A 20 -36.45 -36.50 -16.88
N THR A 21 -37.51 -36.48 -16.14
CA THR A 21 -38.76 -35.81 -16.49
C THR A 21 -38.51 -34.32 -16.73
N PRO A 22 -39.26 -33.63 -17.61
CA PRO A 22 -39.12 -32.18 -17.83
C PRO A 22 -39.25 -31.32 -16.56
N GLU A 23 -39.87 -31.83 -15.52
CA GLU A 23 -39.98 -31.18 -14.21
C GLU A 23 -38.66 -31.18 -13.44
N ASP A 24 -37.81 -32.19 -13.59
CA ASP A 24 -36.51 -32.27 -12.93
C ASP A 24 -35.46 -31.32 -13.59
N GLN A 25 -35.68 -30.90 -14.84
CA GLN A 25 -34.88 -29.91 -15.52
C GLN A 25 -35.22 -28.47 -15.14
N GLY A 26 -36.39 -28.19 -14.60
CA GLY A 26 -36.85 -26.86 -14.18
C GLY A 26 -36.36 -26.42 -12.79
N ALA A 27 -35.91 -27.35 -11.96
CA ALA A 27 -35.55 -27.07 -10.55
C ALA A 27 -34.07 -26.70 -10.34
N ARG A 28 -33.22 -26.76 -11.35
CA ARG A 28 -31.90 -26.10 -11.27
C ARG A 28 -32.09 -24.60 -11.37
N LYS A 29 -32.50 -23.98 -10.26
CA LYS A 29 -32.49 -22.55 -10.05
C LYS A 29 -31.11 -22.04 -10.49
N ASN A 30 -31.07 -21.32 -11.64
CA ASN A 30 -29.83 -20.81 -12.20
C ASN A 30 -29.25 -19.75 -11.23
N TRP A 31 -28.45 -20.20 -10.26
CA TRP A 31 -27.79 -19.35 -9.27
C TRP A 31 -26.68 -18.47 -9.90
N THR A 32 -26.21 -18.87 -11.09
CA THR A 32 -25.11 -18.18 -11.77
C THR A 32 -25.34 -16.69 -12.02
N PRO A 33 -26.52 -16.21 -12.47
CA PRO A 33 -26.72 -14.76 -12.66
C PRO A 33 -26.78 -14.00 -11.33
N VAL A 34 -27.34 -14.59 -10.28
CA VAL A 34 -27.40 -13.95 -8.96
C VAL A 34 -26.01 -13.88 -8.35
N LEU A 35 -25.24 -14.97 -8.40
CA LEU A 35 -23.87 -15.00 -7.91
C LEU A 35 -22.98 -14.01 -8.66
N PHE A 36 -23.12 -13.91 -9.97
CA PHE A 36 -22.40 -12.92 -10.79
C PHE A 36 -22.70 -11.49 -10.34
N VAL A 37 -23.97 -11.13 -10.14
CA VAL A 37 -24.36 -9.78 -9.70
C VAL A 37 -23.83 -9.49 -8.30
N LEU A 38 -23.99 -10.43 -7.36
CA LEU A 38 -23.51 -10.27 -5.98
C LEU A 38 -21.98 -10.13 -5.94
N SER A 39 -21.25 -10.98 -6.66
CA SER A 39 -19.79 -10.91 -6.75
C SER A 39 -19.32 -9.59 -7.38
N ARG A 40 -20.01 -9.10 -8.39
CA ARG A 40 -19.75 -7.82 -9.04
C ARG A 40 -19.96 -6.64 -8.10
N LEU A 41 -21.08 -6.61 -7.37
CA LEU A 41 -21.39 -5.58 -6.37
C LEU A 41 -20.38 -5.62 -5.22
N PHE A 42 -20.04 -6.81 -4.74
CA PHE A 42 -19.04 -7.00 -3.70
C PHE A 42 -17.67 -6.46 -4.13
N LEU A 43 -17.16 -6.90 -5.28
CA LEU A 43 -15.86 -6.44 -5.78
C LEU A 43 -15.86 -4.93 -6.03
N GLY A 44 -16.94 -4.39 -6.60
CA GLY A 44 -17.11 -2.95 -6.83
C GLY A 44 -17.09 -2.15 -5.52
N ALA A 45 -17.79 -2.61 -4.48
CA ALA A 45 -17.79 -1.96 -3.17
C ALA A 45 -16.39 -1.98 -2.53
N ILE A 46 -15.65 -3.08 -2.66
CA ILE A 46 -14.27 -3.19 -2.18
C ILE A 46 -13.36 -2.16 -2.86
N PHE A 47 -13.45 -2.00 -4.19
CA PHE A 47 -12.64 -1.01 -4.92
C PHE A 47 -12.98 0.43 -4.51
N VAL A 48 -14.27 0.76 -4.32
CA VAL A 48 -14.68 2.09 -3.83
C VAL A 48 -14.14 2.33 -2.41
N TYR A 49 -14.26 1.35 -1.53
CA TYR A 49 -13.76 1.45 -0.16
C TYR A 49 -12.24 1.62 -0.12
N ALA A 50 -11.51 0.82 -0.92
CA ALA A 50 -10.05 0.88 -1.00
C ALA A 50 -9.52 2.22 -1.55
N SER A 51 -10.26 2.86 -2.46
CA SER A 51 -9.86 4.14 -3.06
C SER A 51 -10.06 5.34 -2.12
N TYR A 52 -11.04 5.27 -1.22
CA TYR A 52 -11.48 6.40 -0.40
C TYR A 52 -10.35 7.01 0.45
N ASP A 53 -9.71 6.20 1.28
CA ASP A 53 -8.66 6.67 2.18
C ASP A 53 -7.41 7.16 1.41
N LYS A 54 -7.07 6.50 0.32
CA LYS A 54 -5.94 6.88 -0.55
C LYS A 54 -6.14 8.22 -1.25
N ILE A 55 -7.39 8.55 -1.62
CA ILE A 55 -7.73 9.85 -2.23
C ILE A 55 -7.62 10.97 -1.19
N LEU A 56 -8.00 10.71 0.06
CA LEU A 56 -7.93 11.69 1.14
C LEU A 56 -6.51 11.95 1.63
N HIS A 57 -5.64 10.93 1.59
CA HIS A 57 -4.27 10.99 2.12
C HIS A 57 -3.23 10.63 1.04
N PRO A 58 -3.10 11.43 -0.05
CA PRO A 58 -2.26 11.07 -1.19
C PRO A 58 -0.76 11.00 -0.84
N VAL A 59 -0.28 11.83 0.07
CA VAL A 59 1.13 11.81 0.54
C VAL A 59 1.43 10.51 1.30
N ALA A 60 0.54 10.10 2.21
CA ALA A 60 0.70 8.86 2.97
C ALA A 60 0.67 7.64 2.03
N PHE A 61 -0.24 7.64 1.06
CA PHE A 61 -0.31 6.57 0.06
C PHE A 61 0.93 6.51 -0.82
N ALA A 62 1.49 7.66 -1.23
CA ALA A 62 2.74 7.71 -1.97
C ALA A 62 3.90 7.09 -1.17
N GLY A 63 3.95 7.32 0.15
CA GLY A 63 4.89 6.66 1.06
C GLY A 63 4.77 5.14 1.04
N ILE A 64 3.54 4.62 1.07
CA ILE A 64 3.29 3.18 0.98
C ILE A 64 3.76 2.63 -0.37
N VAL A 65 3.43 3.28 -1.48
CA VAL A 65 3.88 2.87 -2.83
C VAL A 65 5.41 2.83 -2.92
N HIS A 66 6.10 3.82 -2.30
CA HIS A 66 7.55 3.83 -2.25
C HIS A 66 8.11 2.64 -1.44
N ASN A 67 7.51 2.31 -0.30
CA ASN A 67 7.96 1.22 0.58
C ASN A 67 7.91 -0.17 -0.08
N TYR A 68 7.11 -0.35 -1.12
CA TYR A 68 7.14 -1.58 -1.94
C TYR A 68 8.46 -1.78 -2.69
N GLN A 69 9.26 -0.71 -2.89
CA GLN A 69 10.57 -0.75 -3.56
C GLN A 69 10.55 -1.43 -4.95
N ILE A 70 9.45 -1.26 -5.68
CA ILE A 70 9.25 -1.84 -7.01
C ILE A 70 9.32 -0.76 -8.09
N LEU A 71 8.76 0.42 -7.79
CA LEU A 71 8.74 1.54 -8.72
C LEU A 71 9.95 2.46 -8.51
N PRO A 72 10.56 2.95 -9.61
CA PRO A 72 11.49 4.07 -9.50
C PRO A 72 10.83 5.27 -8.81
N GLY A 73 11.58 6.01 -7.97
CA GLY A 73 11.06 7.14 -7.20
C GLY A 73 10.27 8.15 -8.04
N LEU A 74 10.71 8.39 -9.28
CA LEU A 74 10.01 9.27 -10.23
C LEU A 74 8.57 8.86 -10.52
N LEU A 75 8.25 7.56 -10.49
CA LEU A 75 6.92 7.03 -10.82
C LEU A 75 6.02 6.86 -9.58
N VAL A 76 6.56 6.98 -8.38
CA VAL A 76 5.81 6.78 -7.13
C VAL A 76 4.64 7.77 -7.03
N ASN A 77 4.88 9.05 -7.25
CA ASN A 77 3.84 10.08 -7.16
C ASN A 77 2.78 9.91 -8.25
N LEU A 78 3.19 9.54 -9.46
CA LEU A 78 2.24 9.26 -10.54
C LEU A 78 1.34 8.07 -10.19
N ALA A 79 1.91 6.99 -9.66
CA ALA A 79 1.14 5.85 -9.21
C ALA A 79 0.19 6.24 -8.07
N ALA A 80 0.67 6.97 -7.07
CA ALA A 80 -0.13 7.41 -5.93
C ALA A 80 -1.28 8.36 -6.36
N LEU A 81 -1.05 9.17 -7.38
CA LEU A 81 -2.04 10.11 -7.89
C LEU A 81 -3.12 9.43 -8.72
N PHE A 82 -2.76 8.47 -9.58
CA PHE A 82 -3.72 7.92 -10.55
C PHE A 82 -4.41 6.64 -10.08
N LEU A 83 -3.71 5.80 -9.32
CA LEU A 83 -4.20 4.49 -8.92
C LEU A 83 -5.52 4.52 -8.13
N PRO A 84 -5.68 5.40 -7.12
CA PRO A 84 -6.93 5.49 -6.37
C PRO A 84 -8.13 5.90 -7.22
N TRP A 85 -7.92 6.75 -8.23
CA TRP A 85 -8.99 7.15 -9.16
C TRP A 85 -9.36 6.05 -10.13
N ILE A 86 -8.38 5.23 -10.55
CA ILE A 86 -8.65 4.01 -11.34
C ILE A 86 -9.50 3.06 -10.49
N GLU A 87 -9.11 2.79 -9.23
CA GLU A 87 -9.87 1.94 -8.31
C GLU A 87 -11.32 2.44 -8.14
N LEU A 88 -11.50 3.75 -7.90
CA LEU A 88 -12.81 4.35 -7.74
C LEU A 88 -13.69 4.16 -8.98
N LEU A 89 -13.18 4.49 -10.17
CA LEU A 89 -13.95 4.38 -11.42
C LEU A 89 -14.26 2.92 -11.77
N LEU A 90 -13.33 1.99 -11.50
CA LEU A 90 -13.58 0.55 -11.64
C LEU A 90 -14.68 0.09 -10.70
N GLY A 91 -14.62 0.48 -9.43
CA GLY A 91 -15.64 0.15 -8.44
C GLY A 91 -17.02 0.65 -8.84
N LEU A 92 -17.14 1.92 -9.24
CA LEU A 92 -18.38 2.50 -9.71
C LEU A 92 -18.90 1.84 -10.99
N SER A 93 -18.02 1.53 -11.94
CA SER A 93 -18.37 0.83 -13.18
C SER A 93 -18.89 -0.59 -12.91
N LEU A 94 -18.24 -1.30 -11.98
CA LEU A 94 -18.69 -2.62 -11.54
C LEU A 94 -20.06 -2.54 -10.86
N ILE A 95 -20.29 -1.59 -9.96
CA ILE A 95 -21.58 -1.44 -9.25
C ILE A 95 -22.68 -1.05 -10.24
N ALA A 96 -22.46 -0.05 -11.09
CA ALA A 96 -23.44 0.42 -12.04
C ALA A 96 -23.67 -0.56 -13.22
N GLY A 97 -22.71 -1.46 -13.49
CA GLY A 97 -22.76 -2.37 -14.64
C GLY A 97 -22.51 -1.65 -15.97
N VAL A 98 -21.85 -0.47 -15.93
CA VAL A 98 -21.49 0.32 -17.11
C VAL A 98 -20.04 0.01 -17.49
N TRP A 99 -19.75 -0.06 -18.80
CA TRP A 99 -18.40 -0.39 -19.32
C TRP A 99 -17.81 -1.69 -18.75
N LEU A 100 -18.68 -2.66 -18.48
CA LEU A 100 -18.37 -3.87 -17.75
C LEU A 100 -17.18 -4.68 -18.33
N PRO A 101 -17.05 -4.86 -19.66
CA PRO A 101 -15.92 -5.60 -20.23
C PRO A 101 -14.58 -4.97 -19.91
N GLY A 102 -14.45 -3.66 -20.12
CA GLY A 102 -13.24 -2.91 -19.80
C GLY A 102 -12.94 -2.89 -18.30
N ALA A 103 -13.97 -2.65 -17.48
CA ALA A 103 -13.84 -2.64 -16.03
C ALA A 103 -13.38 -4.01 -15.48
N LEU A 104 -13.94 -5.12 -15.96
CA LEU A 104 -13.53 -6.47 -15.55
C LEU A 104 -12.08 -6.79 -15.97
N LEU A 105 -11.68 -6.37 -17.18
CA LEU A 105 -10.31 -6.60 -17.63
C LEU A 105 -9.32 -5.81 -16.77
N ILE A 106 -9.54 -4.51 -16.58
CA ILE A 106 -8.62 -3.64 -15.83
C ILE A 106 -8.59 -4.04 -14.35
N SER A 107 -9.74 -4.37 -13.74
CA SER A 107 -9.77 -4.80 -12.33
C SER A 107 -9.00 -6.11 -12.12
N ASN A 108 -9.11 -7.08 -13.03
CA ASN A 108 -8.32 -8.31 -12.93
C ASN A 108 -6.81 -8.05 -13.13
N LEU A 109 -6.43 -7.19 -14.07
CA LEU A 109 -5.03 -6.79 -14.24
C LEU A 109 -4.49 -6.12 -12.98
N LEU A 110 -5.26 -5.20 -12.39
CA LEU A 110 -4.87 -4.49 -11.18
C LEU A 110 -4.72 -5.42 -9.98
N LEU A 111 -5.69 -6.33 -9.76
CA LEU A 111 -5.62 -7.34 -8.71
C LEU A 111 -4.43 -8.29 -8.91
N LEU A 112 -4.15 -8.67 -10.15
CA LEU A 112 -2.99 -9.52 -10.47
C LEU A 112 -1.68 -8.80 -10.15
N VAL A 113 -1.56 -7.52 -10.52
CA VAL A 113 -0.37 -6.70 -10.21
C VAL A 113 -0.19 -6.59 -8.70
N PHE A 114 -1.24 -6.23 -7.95
CA PHE A 114 -1.16 -6.12 -6.48
C PHE A 114 -0.79 -7.44 -5.83
N PHE A 115 -1.46 -8.52 -6.20
CA PHE A 115 -1.14 -9.84 -5.67
C PHE A 115 0.31 -10.24 -5.97
N SER A 116 0.77 -10.02 -7.20
CA SER A 116 2.15 -10.33 -7.61
C SER A 116 3.18 -9.49 -6.84
N THR A 117 2.89 -8.21 -6.56
CA THR A 117 3.78 -7.35 -5.78
C THR A 117 3.87 -7.80 -4.32
N LEU A 118 2.75 -8.23 -3.72
CA LEU A 118 2.74 -8.81 -2.37
C LEU A 118 3.54 -10.12 -2.31
N VAL A 119 3.34 -11.04 -3.26
CA VAL A 119 4.11 -12.29 -3.33
C VAL A 119 5.60 -12.00 -3.49
N PHE A 120 5.97 -11.06 -4.36
CA PHE A 120 7.35 -10.67 -4.58
C PHE A 120 8.00 -10.11 -3.31
N ASN A 121 7.32 -9.23 -2.57
CA ASN A 121 7.84 -8.68 -1.33
C ASN A 121 7.89 -9.72 -0.20
N ALA A 122 6.91 -10.61 -0.11
CA ALA A 122 6.95 -11.73 0.80
C ALA A 122 8.16 -12.65 0.54
N ALA A 123 8.47 -12.93 -0.73
CA ALA A 123 9.65 -13.72 -1.12
C ALA A 123 10.98 -13.03 -0.79
N ARG A 124 11.00 -11.69 -0.72
CA ARG A 124 12.16 -10.89 -0.28
C ARG A 124 12.29 -10.80 1.24
N GLY A 125 11.35 -11.37 2.00
CA GLY A 125 11.33 -11.25 3.46
C GLY A 125 10.95 -9.85 3.97
N LEU A 126 10.39 -8.99 3.13
CA LEU A 126 9.93 -7.66 3.52
C LEU A 126 8.52 -7.77 4.10
N ASP A 127 8.38 -7.43 5.38
CA ASP A 127 7.07 -7.32 6.04
C ASP A 127 6.53 -5.89 5.83
N ILE A 128 5.73 -5.73 4.77
CA ILE A 128 5.22 -4.43 4.33
C ILE A 128 3.73 -4.36 4.62
N ASP A 129 3.29 -3.23 5.19
CA ASP A 129 1.87 -2.91 5.25
C ASP A 129 1.30 -2.78 3.85
N CYS A 130 0.24 -3.55 3.56
CA CYS A 130 -0.36 -3.58 2.22
C CYS A 130 -0.84 -2.19 1.76
N GLY A 131 -1.29 -1.33 2.68
CA GLY A 131 -1.87 -0.02 2.33
C GLY A 131 -3.10 -0.09 1.42
N CYS A 132 -3.69 -1.29 1.26
CA CYS A 132 -4.80 -1.49 0.34
C CYS A 132 -6.08 -0.80 0.81
N PHE A 133 -6.29 -0.72 2.14
CA PHE A 133 -7.53 -0.19 2.74
C PHE A 133 -7.31 0.93 3.76
N SER A 134 -6.10 1.15 4.21
CA SER A 134 -5.74 2.23 5.13
C SER A 134 -4.34 2.73 4.83
N THR A 135 -4.16 4.03 4.89
CA THR A 135 -2.85 4.70 4.78
C THR A 135 -2.19 4.93 6.14
N SER A 136 -2.88 4.58 7.24
CA SER A 136 -2.29 4.62 8.59
C SER A 136 -1.37 3.42 8.79
N ILE A 137 -0.15 3.68 9.24
CA ILE A 137 0.82 2.64 9.62
C ILE A 137 0.46 2.19 11.05
N ASP A 138 -0.03 0.95 11.17
CA ASP A 138 -0.30 0.35 12.49
C ASP A 138 0.89 -0.54 12.87
N PRO A 139 1.60 -0.24 13.98
CA PRO A 139 2.69 -1.08 14.46
C PRO A 139 2.29 -2.52 14.76
N SER A 140 0.99 -2.78 15.00
CA SER A 140 0.45 -4.11 15.26
C SER A 140 0.28 -4.97 13.99
N SER A 141 0.45 -4.39 12.81
CA SER A 141 0.28 -5.08 11.51
C SER A 141 1.45 -5.99 11.15
N ARG A 142 2.57 -5.94 11.89
CA ARG A 142 3.72 -6.81 11.67
C ARG A 142 3.33 -8.29 11.79
N GLY A 143 3.69 -9.09 10.78
CA GLY A 143 3.36 -10.52 10.72
C GLY A 143 2.03 -10.85 10.06
N GLN A 144 1.30 -9.88 9.52
CA GLN A 144 0.00 -10.13 8.85
C GLN A 144 0.13 -10.42 7.33
N MET A 145 1.32 -10.61 6.80
CA MET A 145 1.58 -10.86 5.38
C MET A 145 0.74 -12.02 4.83
N PHE A 146 0.59 -13.12 5.60
CA PHE A 146 -0.26 -14.26 5.20
C PHE A 146 -1.73 -13.87 5.05
N TRP A 147 -2.23 -13.01 5.92
CA TRP A 147 -3.61 -12.50 5.83
C TRP A 147 -3.81 -11.66 4.58
N TYR A 148 -2.86 -10.79 4.24
CA TYR A 148 -2.92 -9.98 3.03
C TYR A 148 -2.89 -10.83 1.76
N LEU A 149 -2.00 -11.84 1.70
CA LEU A 149 -1.94 -12.78 0.58
C LEU A 149 -3.24 -13.58 0.42
N PHE A 150 -3.82 -14.07 1.53
CA PHE A 150 -5.09 -14.80 1.49
C PHE A 150 -6.23 -13.91 0.99
N ARG A 151 -6.37 -12.72 1.54
CA ARG A 151 -7.40 -11.75 1.18
C ARG A 151 -7.32 -11.36 -0.30
N ASP A 152 -6.14 -10.97 -0.76
CA ASP A 152 -5.95 -10.47 -2.12
C ASP A 152 -6.01 -11.61 -3.14
N GLY A 153 -5.59 -12.83 -2.76
CA GLY A 153 -5.83 -14.04 -3.54
C GLY A 153 -7.31 -14.36 -3.70
N LEU A 154 -8.11 -14.17 -2.65
CA LEU A 154 -9.57 -14.34 -2.71
C LEU A 154 -10.21 -13.28 -3.62
N LEU A 155 -9.79 -12.02 -3.54
CA LEU A 155 -10.29 -10.96 -4.43
C LEU A 155 -9.94 -11.22 -5.89
N LEU A 156 -8.72 -11.69 -6.16
CA LEU A 156 -8.28 -12.10 -7.49
C LEU A 156 -9.12 -13.28 -8.00
N PHE A 157 -9.40 -14.28 -7.16
CA PHE A 157 -10.27 -15.40 -7.51
C PHE A 157 -11.67 -14.92 -7.89
N VAL A 158 -12.28 -14.02 -7.12
CA VAL A 158 -13.59 -13.41 -7.44
C VAL A 158 -13.54 -12.65 -8.76
N GLY A 159 -12.47 -11.88 -9.00
CA GLY A 159 -12.26 -11.16 -10.25
C GLY A 159 -12.19 -12.11 -11.46
N VAL A 160 -11.37 -13.15 -11.36
CA VAL A 160 -11.24 -14.19 -12.41
C VAL A 160 -12.56 -14.91 -12.66
N PHE A 161 -13.29 -15.25 -11.58
CA PHE A 161 -14.63 -15.83 -11.70
C PHE A 161 -15.59 -14.92 -12.46
N LEU A 162 -15.58 -13.62 -12.19
CA LEU A 162 -16.43 -12.64 -12.89
C LEU A 162 -16.04 -12.53 -14.37
N LEU A 163 -14.74 -12.43 -14.66
CA LEU A 163 -14.24 -12.35 -16.03
C LEU A 163 -14.56 -13.65 -16.82
N PHE A 164 -14.31 -14.81 -16.21
CA PHE A 164 -14.65 -16.10 -16.81
C PHE A 164 -16.16 -16.22 -17.06
N SER A 165 -16.98 -15.86 -16.05
CA SER A 165 -18.44 -15.89 -16.17
C SER A 165 -18.93 -14.97 -17.28
N PHE A 166 -18.34 -13.79 -17.41
CA PHE A 166 -18.67 -12.82 -18.46
C PHE A 166 -18.30 -13.34 -19.86
N LEU A 167 -17.14 -13.98 -19.98
CA LEU A 167 -16.64 -14.48 -21.28
C LEU A 167 -17.33 -15.76 -21.75
N PHE A 168 -17.61 -16.70 -20.85
CA PHE A 168 -18.01 -18.06 -21.19
C PHE A 168 -19.47 -18.42 -20.84
N LEU A 169 -20.09 -17.73 -19.89
CA LEU A 169 -21.49 -17.97 -19.56
C LEU A 169 -22.37 -17.00 -20.37
N LYS A 170 -23.45 -17.53 -20.98
CA LYS A 170 -24.40 -16.69 -21.73
C LYS A 170 -24.99 -15.62 -20.80
N PRO A 171 -24.97 -14.34 -21.19
CA PRO A 171 -25.60 -13.28 -20.42
C PRO A 171 -27.10 -13.59 -20.26
N PRO A 172 -27.72 -13.19 -19.12
CA PRO A 172 -29.15 -13.37 -18.92
C PRO A 172 -29.93 -12.64 -20.01
N LYS A 173 -31.01 -13.30 -20.53
CA LYS A 173 -31.90 -12.73 -21.53
C LYS A 173 -32.40 -11.37 -21.06
N GLY A 174 -32.14 -10.31 -21.82
CA GLY A 174 -32.52 -8.93 -21.49
C GLY A 174 -31.35 -8.01 -21.09
N SER A 175 -30.12 -8.51 -20.99
CA SER A 175 -28.96 -7.63 -20.89
C SER A 175 -28.72 -6.95 -22.25
N ARG A 176 -28.44 -5.63 -22.26
CA ARG A 176 -28.08 -4.86 -23.46
C ARG A 176 -26.79 -5.29 -24.16
N PHE A 177 -26.25 -6.46 -23.79
CA PHE A 177 -25.02 -7.00 -24.34
C PHE A 177 -25.36 -8.06 -25.40
N ASP A 178 -25.52 -7.62 -26.63
CA ASP A 178 -25.43 -8.52 -27.79
C ASP A 178 -24.02 -9.11 -27.82
N GLY A 179 -23.94 -10.43 -27.63
CA GLY A 179 -22.77 -11.25 -27.39
C GLY A 179 -21.64 -11.18 -28.43
N ARG A 180 -21.05 -10.02 -28.64
CA ARG A 180 -19.79 -9.86 -29.35
C ARG A 180 -18.63 -9.74 -28.38
N TRP A 181 -17.76 -10.71 -28.43
CA TRP A 181 -16.49 -10.90 -27.71
C TRP A 181 -15.47 -9.73 -27.87
N GLN A 182 -15.90 -8.58 -28.32
CA GLN A 182 -15.04 -7.43 -28.47
C GLN A 182 -15.01 -6.67 -27.17
N ILE A 183 -13.91 -6.81 -26.41
CA ILE A 183 -13.56 -5.83 -25.38
C ILE A 183 -13.38 -4.51 -26.12
N PRO A 184 -14.28 -3.53 -25.93
CA PRO A 184 -14.16 -2.28 -26.68
C PRO A 184 -12.90 -1.58 -26.17
N LEU A 185 -11.85 -1.57 -26.99
CA LEU A 185 -10.58 -0.88 -26.68
C LEU A 185 -10.81 0.54 -26.19
N GLY A 186 -11.84 1.22 -26.75
CA GLY A 186 -12.23 2.55 -26.28
C GLY A 186 -12.59 2.64 -24.79
N GLN A 187 -13.33 1.66 -24.24
CA GLN A 187 -13.69 1.66 -22.82
C GLN A 187 -12.48 1.35 -21.93
N THR A 188 -11.62 0.43 -22.37
CA THR A 188 -10.41 0.06 -21.64
C THR A 188 -9.41 1.20 -21.56
N LEU A 189 -9.33 2.05 -22.57
CA LEU A 189 -8.48 3.23 -22.57
C LEU A 189 -9.15 4.45 -21.91
N ALA A 190 -10.46 4.60 -22.05
CA ALA A 190 -11.19 5.76 -21.50
C ALA A 190 -11.18 5.77 -19.96
N LEU A 191 -11.31 4.60 -19.30
CA LEU A 191 -11.31 4.51 -17.82
C LEU A 191 -10.01 5.06 -17.20
N PRO A 192 -8.80 4.60 -17.56
CA PRO A 192 -7.57 5.15 -16.97
C PRO A 192 -7.31 6.61 -17.40
N LEU A 193 -7.70 7.03 -18.60
CA LEU A 193 -7.57 8.42 -19.03
C LEU A 193 -8.49 9.35 -18.19
N LEU A 194 -9.72 8.93 -17.95
CA LEU A 194 -10.64 9.68 -17.09
C LEU A 194 -10.13 9.71 -15.63
N ALA A 195 -9.61 8.61 -15.13
CA ALA A 195 -8.98 8.54 -13.81
C ALA A 195 -7.79 9.50 -13.70
N ALA A 196 -6.92 9.53 -14.71
CA ALA A 196 -5.79 10.45 -14.76
C ALA A 196 -6.23 11.91 -14.76
N LEU A 197 -7.26 12.26 -15.57
CA LEU A 197 -7.81 13.61 -15.60
C LEU A 197 -8.38 14.02 -14.24
N LEU A 198 -9.18 13.15 -13.60
CA LEU A 198 -9.75 13.41 -12.28
C LEU A 198 -8.66 13.56 -11.22
N GLY A 199 -7.66 12.67 -11.22
CA GLY A 199 -6.53 12.75 -10.32
C GLY A 199 -5.77 14.06 -10.42
N LEU A 200 -5.48 14.51 -11.63
CA LEU A 200 -4.82 15.80 -11.86
C LEU A 200 -5.66 16.99 -11.39
N LEU A 201 -6.96 17.01 -11.73
CA LEU A 201 -7.87 18.11 -11.35
C LEU A 201 -8.01 18.22 -9.84
N VAL A 202 -8.22 17.09 -9.16
CA VAL A 202 -8.39 17.09 -7.70
C VAL A 202 -7.07 17.41 -7.00
N ASN A 203 -5.94 16.90 -7.47
CA ASN A 203 -4.63 17.22 -6.91
C ASN A 203 -4.34 18.74 -6.94
N GLN A 204 -4.77 19.45 -7.98
CA GLN A 204 -4.61 20.91 -8.04
C GLN A 204 -5.45 21.66 -7.00
N ALA A 205 -6.59 21.09 -6.61
CA ALA A 205 -7.52 21.67 -5.64
C ALA A 205 -7.26 21.21 -4.19
N HIS A 206 -6.43 20.20 -4.00
CA HIS A 206 -6.18 19.59 -2.69
C HIS A 206 -5.11 20.36 -1.90
N PHE A 207 -5.34 20.55 -0.57
CA PHE A 207 -4.37 21.22 0.31
C PHE A 207 -3.04 20.45 0.41
N ASP A 208 -3.10 19.11 0.42
CA ASP A 208 -1.95 18.20 0.47
C ASP A 208 -1.58 17.71 -0.94
N SER A 209 -1.54 18.63 -1.90
CA SER A 209 -1.17 18.29 -3.27
C SER A 209 0.24 17.73 -3.36
N ILE A 210 0.41 16.64 -4.12
CA ILE A 210 1.71 16.04 -4.38
C ILE A 210 2.24 16.48 -5.76
N PRO A 211 3.55 16.77 -5.88
CA PRO A 211 4.14 17.06 -7.18
C PRO A 211 4.06 15.84 -8.09
N LEU A 212 3.89 16.05 -9.40
CA LEU A 212 3.81 14.95 -10.38
C LEU A 212 5.08 14.09 -10.38
N LEU A 213 6.21 14.75 -10.29
CA LEU A 213 7.52 14.11 -10.15
C LEU A 213 7.97 14.31 -8.71
N GLY A 214 8.05 13.22 -7.97
CA GLY A 214 8.46 13.23 -6.57
C GLY A 214 9.95 13.03 -6.43
N ASP A 215 10.54 13.79 -5.54
CA ASP A 215 11.84 13.44 -4.96
C ASP A 215 11.57 12.52 -3.76
N TRP A 216 12.03 11.28 -3.86
CA TRP A 216 11.91 10.25 -2.82
C TRP A 216 13.26 9.96 -2.16
N SER A 217 14.20 10.91 -2.25
CA SER A 217 15.40 10.87 -1.42
C SER A 217 15.02 10.78 0.06
N PRO A 218 15.87 10.21 0.89
CA PRO A 218 15.61 10.11 2.32
C PRO A 218 15.31 11.48 2.95
N GLU A 219 15.97 12.54 2.52
CA GLU A 219 15.75 13.91 2.98
C GLU A 219 14.37 14.45 2.58
N ALA A 220 13.95 14.18 1.34
CA ALA A 220 12.64 14.58 0.85
C ALA A 220 11.53 13.87 1.62
N ARG A 221 11.69 12.59 1.97
CA ARG A 221 10.73 11.81 2.77
C ARG A 221 10.58 12.37 4.19
N ILE A 222 11.70 12.71 4.84
CA ILE A 222 11.70 13.37 6.16
C ILE A 222 10.97 14.72 6.06
N THR A 223 11.28 15.49 5.03
CA THR A 223 10.66 16.81 4.80
C THR A 223 9.15 16.70 4.55
N LEU A 224 8.69 15.69 3.81
CA LEU A 224 7.28 15.45 3.55
C LEU A 224 6.51 15.02 4.82
N LYS A 225 7.11 14.15 5.62
CA LYS A 225 6.46 13.62 6.84
C LYS A 225 6.50 14.63 8.01
N PHE A 226 7.59 15.39 8.13
CA PHE A 226 7.89 16.17 9.33
C PHE A 226 7.99 17.69 9.09
N GLY A 227 7.83 18.15 7.86
CA GLY A 227 7.85 19.57 7.48
C GLY A 227 9.18 20.07 6.93
N LYS A 228 9.10 21.12 6.11
CA LYS A 228 10.24 21.64 5.30
C LYS A 228 11.43 22.15 6.12
N ASN A 229 11.22 22.52 7.38
CA ASN A 229 12.26 23.17 8.21
C ASN A 229 12.86 22.24 9.25
N ILE A 230 12.66 20.92 9.14
CA ILE A 230 13.17 20.00 10.16
C ILE A 230 14.62 19.60 9.93
N LEU A 231 15.07 19.58 8.68
CA LEU A 231 16.44 19.18 8.35
C LEU A 231 17.43 20.33 8.60
N ILE A 232 18.63 19.96 9.04
CA ILE A 232 19.80 20.84 9.11
C ILE A 232 20.89 20.30 8.18
N PRO A 233 21.45 21.13 7.26
CA PRO A 233 22.59 20.74 6.45
C PRO A 233 23.83 20.47 7.30
N LEU A 234 24.70 19.54 6.85
CA LEU A 234 25.92 19.19 7.58
C LEU A 234 26.81 20.41 7.90
N GLU A 235 27.00 21.30 6.96
CA GLU A 235 27.87 22.49 7.15
C GLU A 235 27.29 23.43 8.20
N GLU A 236 25.96 23.58 8.25
CA GLU A 236 25.30 24.36 9.30
C GLU A 236 25.43 23.66 10.66
N ALA A 237 25.17 22.36 10.73
CA ALA A 237 25.30 21.54 11.94
C ALA A 237 26.76 21.62 12.48
N ARG A 238 27.75 21.49 11.60
CA ARG A 238 29.16 21.63 11.93
C ARG A 238 29.49 23.04 12.49
N SER A 239 28.99 24.09 11.85
CA SER A 239 29.16 25.46 12.32
C SER A 239 28.59 25.65 13.73
N LYS A 240 27.39 25.15 13.97
CA LYS A 240 26.72 25.19 15.30
C LYS A 240 27.47 24.36 16.35
N PHE A 241 27.99 23.20 15.97
CA PHE A 241 28.83 22.36 16.81
C PHE A 241 30.12 23.12 17.29
N LEU A 242 30.84 23.67 16.34
CA LEU A 242 32.10 24.39 16.63
C LEU A 242 31.86 25.64 17.48
N ALA A 243 30.71 26.28 17.34
CA ALA A 243 30.31 27.46 18.13
C ALA A 243 29.75 27.10 19.51
N GLY A 244 29.54 25.81 19.83
CA GLY A 244 28.82 25.37 21.05
C GLY A 244 27.39 25.86 21.11
N ALA A 245 26.78 26.14 19.96
CA ALA A 245 25.45 26.77 19.86
C ALA A 245 24.33 25.76 19.55
N ALA A 246 24.59 24.47 19.69
CA ALA A 246 23.59 23.42 19.54
C ALA A 246 23.90 22.23 20.46
N VAL A 247 22.85 21.59 20.94
CA VAL A 247 22.92 20.32 21.66
C VAL A 247 22.66 19.19 20.67
N PHE A 248 23.59 18.27 20.56
CA PHE A 248 23.45 17.09 19.70
C PHE A 248 22.86 15.93 20.49
N VAL A 249 21.84 15.26 19.94
CA VAL A 249 21.15 14.17 20.62
C VAL A 249 21.11 12.96 19.70
N ASP A 250 21.71 11.86 20.17
CA ASP A 250 21.75 10.56 19.48
C ASP A 250 20.48 9.76 19.77
N ALA A 251 19.73 9.43 18.72
CA ALA A 251 18.49 8.67 18.82
C ALA A 251 18.72 7.13 18.80
N ARG A 252 19.97 6.68 18.63
CA ARG A 252 20.31 5.27 18.54
C ARG A 252 20.26 4.58 19.91
N PRO A 253 20.15 3.23 19.92
CA PRO A 253 20.31 2.45 21.14
C PRO A 253 21.65 2.73 21.85
N PRO A 254 21.70 2.56 23.19
CA PRO A 254 22.91 2.85 23.97
C PRO A 254 24.16 2.12 23.50
N ASP A 255 24.04 0.88 23.04
CA ASP A 255 25.20 0.10 22.55
C ASP A 255 25.88 0.78 21.35
N HIS A 256 25.09 1.27 20.37
CA HIS A 256 25.59 2.00 19.21
C HIS A 256 26.19 3.35 19.61
N TYR A 257 25.62 4.03 20.60
CA TYR A 257 26.17 5.26 21.13
C TYR A 257 27.51 5.03 21.79
N HIS A 258 27.67 3.97 22.60
CA HIS A 258 28.92 3.62 23.28
C HIS A 258 30.05 3.23 22.30
N GLU A 259 29.71 2.59 21.17
CA GLU A 259 30.68 2.29 20.11
C GLU A 259 31.26 3.57 19.48
N GLY A 260 30.47 4.65 19.43
CA GLY A 260 30.89 5.95 18.93
C GLY A 260 29.76 6.89 18.64
N HIS A 261 29.93 8.15 19.00
CA HIS A 261 28.96 9.23 18.84
C HIS A 261 29.62 10.58 18.50
N ILE A 262 28.83 11.58 18.13
CA ILE A 262 29.31 12.96 17.98
C ILE A 262 29.82 13.46 19.33
N GLN A 263 31.01 14.04 19.37
CA GLN A 263 31.63 14.48 20.61
C GLN A 263 30.72 15.40 21.43
N GLY A 264 30.47 15.04 22.68
CA GLY A 264 29.58 15.80 23.57
C GLY A 264 28.09 15.64 23.30
N ALA A 265 27.69 14.74 22.39
CA ALA A 265 26.28 14.44 22.18
C ALA A 265 25.69 13.69 23.39
N LEU A 266 24.39 13.90 23.61
CA LEU A 266 23.60 13.17 24.59
C LEU A 266 22.94 11.95 23.96
N ASN A 267 22.74 10.87 24.69
CA ASN A 267 21.97 9.71 24.19
C ASN A 267 20.55 9.75 24.71
N LEU A 268 19.60 9.77 23.77
CA LEU A 268 18.16 9.69 24.08
C LEU A 268 17.49 8.74 23.06
N PRO A 269 17.60 7.42 23.31
CA PRO A 269 16.94 6.44 22.44
C PRO A 269 15.44 6.67 22.39
N LEU A 270 14.87 6.60 21.19
CA LEU A 270 13.44 6.80 20.97
C LEU A 270 12.57 5.83 21.80
N ALA A 271 13.04 4.60 21.98
CA ALA A 271 12.34 3.57 22.76
C ALA A 271 12.22 3.94 24.26
N ASP A 272 13.20 4.68 24.79
CA ASP A 272 13.29 5.02 26.20
C ASP A 272 12.92 6.49 26.47
N PHE A 273 12.38 7.18 25.47
CA PHE A 273 12.08 8.62 25.52
C PHE A 273 11.32 9.02 26.78
N ASP A 274 10.21 8.35 27.08
CA ASP A 274 9.31 8.69 28.19
C ASP A 274 9.96 8.53 29.56
N GLN A 275 11.07 7.76 29.65
CA GLN A 275 11.80 7.52 30.91
C GLN A 275 13.03 8.41 31.07
N LEU A 276 13.64 8.81 29.94
CA LEU A 276 14.93 9.51 29.93
C LEU A 276 14.84 10.98 29.54
N ALA A 277 13.77 11.42 28.86
CA ALA A 277 13.68 12.80 28.39
C ALA A 277 13.86 13.82 29.50
N ASP A 278 13.21 13.62 30.65
CA ASP A 278 13.32 14.51 31.83
C ASP A 278 14.76 14.65 32.35
N LYS A 279 15.56 13.61 32.21
CA LYS A 279 16.95 13.60 32.72
C LYS A 279 17.95 14.11 31.69
N VAL A 280 17.64 14.00 30.42
CA VAL A 280 18.59 14.23 29.33
C VAL A 280 18.41 15.65 28.75
N VAL A 281 17.19 16.14 28.61
CA VAL A 281 16.93 17.38 27.86
C VAL A 281 16.15 18.46 28.63
N MET A 282 15.45 18.15 29.71
CA MET A 282 14.59 19.11 30.37
C MET A 282 15.31 20.28 31.08
N ASP A 283 16.63 20.14 31.33
CA ASP A 283 17.44 21.24 31.90
C ASP A 283 17.79 22.31 30.84
N PHE A 284 17.55 22.07 29.57
CA PHE A 284 17.80 23.03 28.51
C PHE A 284 16.59 23.97 28.30
N PRO A 285 16.84 25.25 27.99
CA PRO A 285 15.78 26.20 27.60
C PRO A 285 15.01 25.70 26.36
N GLU A 286 13.71 25.98 26.28
CA GLU A 286 12.85 25.53 25.16
C GLU A 286 13.28 26.05 23.78
N ASP A 287 14.02 27.19 23.74
CA ASP A 287 14.57 27.78 22.51
C ASP A 287 15.93 27.23 22.10
N THR A 288 16.51 26.33 22.92
CA THR A 288 17.79 25.68 22.61
C THR A 288 17.72 24.98 21.26
N LEU A 289 18.73 25.19 20.41
CA LEU A 289 18.87 24.41 19.18
C LEU A 289 19.26 22.97 19.51
N ILE A 290 18.35 22.04 19.34
CA ILE A 290 18.61 20.60 19.47
C ILE A 290 18.75 19.99 18.08
N VAL A 291 19.86 19.28 17.83
CA VAL A 291 20.12 18.54 16.59
C VAL A 291 20.09 17.07 16.89
N THR A 292 19.00 16.42 16.48
CA THR A 292 18.86 14.96 16.60
C THR A 292 19.53 14.26 15.42
N TYR A 293 20.14 13.10 15.66
CA TYR A 293 20.76 12.30 14.62
C TYR A 293 20.65 10.80 14.91
N CYS A 294 20.87 10.00 13.86
CA CYS A 294 21.03 8.55 13.95
C CYS A 294 22.01 8.06 12.85
N ASP A 295 22.08 6.76 12.64
CA ASP A 295 22.87 6.14 11.56
C ASP A 295 21.96 5.60 10.46
N GLY A 296 22.42 5.73 9.21
CA GLY A 296 21.75 5.19 8.03
C GLY A 296 20.74 6.14 7.38
N GLU A 297 20.63 5.96 6.07
CA GLU A 297 19.79 6.80 5.20
C GLU A 297 18.29 6.61 5.47
N ASP A 298 17.87 5.43 5.92
CA ASP A 298 16.48 5.10 6.22
C ASP A 298 16.10 5.22 7.71
N CYS A 299 17.00 5.80 8.52
CA CYS A 299 16.77 5.95 9.95
C CYS A 299 15.73 7.02 10.26
N ALA A 300 14.51 6.62 10.60
CA ALA A 300 13.45 7.51 11.04
C ALA A 300 13.58 7.95 12.51
N LEU A 301 14.42 7.29 13.32
CA LEU A 301 14.50 7.48 14.77
C LEU A 301 14.80 8.94 15.16
N SER A 302 15.73 9.58 14.47
CA SER A 302 16.10 10.98 14.75
C SER A 302 14.96 11.96 14.42
N ALA A 303 14.20 11.70 13.36
CA ALA A 303 13.07 12.53 12.98
C ALA A 303 11.87 12.34 13.93
N GLU A 304 11.61 11.13 14.37
CA GLU A 304 10.57 10.82 15.35
C GLU A 304 10.94 11.38 16.74
N LEU A 305 12.22 11.28 17.13
CA LEU A 305 12.72 11.92 18.34
C LEU A 305 12.55 13.45 18.28
N ALA A 306 12.84 14.07 17.13
CA ALA A 306 12.64 15.50 16.95
C ALA A 306 11.18 15.93 17.12
N LEU A 307 10.21 15.11 16.70
CA LEU A 307 8.79 15.38 16.93
C LEU A 307 8.44 15.29 18.43
N LYS A 308 8.86 14.22 19.09
CA LYS A 308 8.60 14.07 20.53
C LYS A 308 9.20 15.22 21.34
N LEU A 309 10.38 15.69 20.97
CA LEU A 309 10.99 16.88 21.60
C LEU A 309 10.15 18.15 21.36
N LYS A 310 9.57 18.31 20.17
CA LYS A 310 8.66 19.44 19.90
C LYS A 310 7.34 19.32 20.68
N GLU A 311 6.82 18.12 20.83
CA GLU A 311 5.59 17.85 21.60
C GLU A 311 5.75 18.22 23.09
N ILE A 312 6.96 18.06 23.66
CA ILE A 312 7.26 18.47 25.05
C ILE A 312 7.71 19.92 25.19
N GLY A 313 7.68 20.74 24.10
CA GLY A 313 7.84 22.20 24.16
C GLY A 313 9.09 22.77 23.48
N PHE A 314 10.05 21.98 23.03
CA PHE A 314 11.22 22.51 22.32
C PHE A 314 10.85 23.06 20.94
N VAL A 315 11.09 24.35 20.72
CA VAL A 315 10.68 25.03 19.48
C VAL A 315 11.71 24.94 18.36
N ASN A 316 13.01 24.74 18.70
CA ASN A 316 14.11 24.77 17.74
C ASN A 316 14.79 23.41 17.60
N VAL A 317 14.04 22.41 17.14
CA VAL A 317 14.57 21.06 16.93
C VAL A 317 14.79 20.80 15.45
N ARG A 318 15.98 20.30 15.10
CA ARG A 318 16.43 19.96 13.74
C ARG A 318 16.93 18.52 13.68
N VAL A 319 16.97 17.96 12.49
CA VAL A 319 17.43 16.60 12.20
C VAL A 319 18.63 16.64 11.29
N LEU A 320 19.74 16.06 11.72
CA LEU A 320 20.89 15.79 10.85
C LEU A 320 20.68 14.38 10.25
N HIS A 321 20.26 14.36 8.98
CA HIS A 321 20.02 13.13 8.24
C HIS A 321 21.31 12.32 8.04
N ASP A 322 21.25 10.97 8.19
CA ASP A 322 22.42 10.07 8.17
C ASP A 322 23.58 10.59 9.03
N GLY A 323 23.21 11.28 10.14
CA GLY A 323 24.09 12.19 10.85
C GLY A 323 25.39 11.54 11.33
N TRP A 324 25.30 10.33 11.91
CA TRP A 324 26.50 9.63 12.37
C TRP A 324 27.44 9.27 11.23
N ASN A 325 26.94 8.71 10.13
CA ASN A 325 27.77 8.31 9.01
C ASN A 325 28.35 9.49 8.26
N VAL A 326 27.55 10.53 8.04
CA VAL A 326 27.99 11.77 7.38
C VAL A 326 29.06 12.45 8.25
N TRP A 327 28.87 12.55 9.56
CA TRP A 327 29.80 13.13 10.51
C TRP A 327 31.16 12.42 10.47
N ARG A 328 31.16 11.09 10.53
CA ARG A 328 32.38 10.26 10.43
C ARG A 328 33.08 10.38 9.07
N ARG A 329 32.33 10.35 7.98
CA ARG A 329 32.88 10.50 6.61
C ARG A 329 33.64 11.81 6.44
N HIS A 330 33.20 12.86 7.11
CA HIS A 330 33.87 14.17 7.09
C HIS A 330 34.89 14.33 8.20
N GLN A 331 35.27 13.26 8.91
CA GLN A 331 36.29 13.24 9.96
C GLN A 331 36.06 14.32 11.04
N LEU A 332 34.82 14.60 11.37
CA LEU A 332 34.43 15.54 12.41
C LEU A 332 34.59 14.92 13.80
N PRO A 333 34.70 15.72 14.89
CA PRO A 333 35.01 15.22 16.22
C PRO A 333 33.98 14.18 16.71
N THR A 334 34.52 13.04 17.15
CA THR A 334 33.75 11.90 17.70
C THR A 334 34.28 11.50 19.05
N GLN A 335 33.46 10.79 19.83
CA GLN A 335 33.77 10.26 21.13
C GLN A 335 33.25 8.82 21.25
N THR A 336 33.85 8.02 22.13
CA THR A 336 33.41 6.68 22.48
C THR A 336 33.15 6.59 23.99
N GLY A 337 32.28 5.65 24.42
CA GLY A 337 31.93 5.47 25.82
C GLY A 337 30.82 6.39 26.31
N GLU A 338 30.64 6.48 27.63
CA GLU A 338 29.59 7.32 28.23
C GLU A 338 29.90 8.81 28.09
N PRO A 339 28.84 9.67 28.00
CA PRO A 339 29.04 11.10 28.02
C PRO A 339 29.77 11.47 29.33
N ARG A 340 30.80 12.30 29.24
CA ARG A 340 31.40 12.87 30.44
C ARG A 340 30.39 13.86 31.04
N GLY A 341 29.80 13.45 32.19
CA GLY A 341 28.90 14.28 32.98
C GLY A 341 29.54 15.58 33.44
#